data_1187d3f7ea0ce22c0773a76033da9de2
#
_entry.id   1187d3f7ea0ce22c0773a76033da9de2
#
_cell.length_a   1.000
_cell.length_b   1.000
_cell.length_c   1.000
_cell.angle_alpha   90.00
_cell.angle_beta   90.00
_cell.angle_gamma   90.00
#
_symmetry.space_group_name_H-M   'P 1'
#
loop_
_entity.id
_entity.type
_entity.pdbx_description
1 polymer ?
#
loop_
_entity_poly.entity_id
_entity_poly.type
_entity_poly.pdbx_seq_one_letter_code
_entity_poly.pdbx_strand_id
1 'polypeptide(L)'
;TDLLPMLNVYENIVLPIELDGQEVDQIFLNEIINMLGLKEKLKSMPNMLSGGQQQRVAIARALITKPAIILADEPTGNLDSKTSRDVLELIQSTSRKFEQSVVMITHNEHIADLAQRIVRIEDGKFLKTGVGENEKIRE
;
A
#
# COMPACT_ATOMS: atom_id res chain seq x y z
N THR A 1 7.29 -3.09 7.03
CA THR A 1 6.60 -4.11 6.20
C THR A 1 6.76 -5.46 6.87
N ASP A 2 5.71 -5.94 7.52
CA ASP A 2 5.77 -7.18 8.28
C ASP A 2 5.39 -8.37 7.39
N LEU A 3 6.24 -8.68 6.41
CA LEU A 3 6.13 -9.92 5.65
C LEU A 3 6.57 -11.08 6.53
N LEU A 4 5.89 -12.22 6.40
CA LEU A 4 6.31 -13.44 7.08
C LEU A 4 7.57 -14.00 6.43
N PRO A 5 8.70 -14.06 7.16
CA PRO A 5 10.00 -14.38 6.55
C PRO A 5 10.13 -15.82 6.07
N MET A 6 9.26 -16.70 6.56
CA MET A 6 9.22 -18.12 6.20
C MET A 6 8.35 -18.42 4.96
N LEU A 7 7.63 -17.43 4.46
CA LEU A 7 6.76 -17.54 3.28
C LEU A 7 7.38 -16.77 2.11
N ASN A 8 7.24 -17.29 0.89
CA ASN A 8 7.63 -16.58 -0.31
C ASN A 8 6.65 -15.42 -0.61
N VAL A 9 6.91 -14.67 -1.68
CA VAL A 9 6.06 -13.54 -2.10
C VAL A 9 4.62 -13.97 -2.36
N TYR A 10 4.40 -15.04 -3.15
CA TYR A 10 3.07 -15.54 -3.46
C TYR A 10 2.30 -15.92 -2.17
N GLU A 11 2.93 -16.72 -1.32
CA GLU A 11 2.35 -17.18 -0.05
C GLU A 11 2.00 -16.00 0.88
N ASN A 12 2.87 -14.99 0.97
CA ASN A 12 2.58 -13.77 1.72
C ASN A 12 1.33 -13.04 1.18
N ILE A 13 1.19 -12.92 -0.15
CA ILE A 13 0.08 -12.22 -0.78
C ILE A 13 -1.26 -12.92 -0.50
N VAL A 14 -1.31 -14.24 -0.71
CA VAL A 14 -2.57 -15.00 -0.64
C VAL A 14 -2.96 -15.40 0.78
N LEU A 15 -2.06 -15.28 1.74
CA LEU A 15 -2.25 -15.71 3.12
C LEU A 15 -3.60 -15.30 3.74
N PRO A 16 -4.06 -14.04 3.65
CA PRO A 16 -5.33 -13.66 4.26
C PRO A 16 -6.53 -14.39 3.65
N ILE A 17 -6.49 -14.74 2.37
CA ILE A 17 -7.55 -15.49 1.69
C ILE A 17 -7.55 -16.95 2.16
N GLU A 18 -6.36 -17.56 2.28
CA GLU A 18 -6.22 -18.95 2.75
C GLU A 18 -6.62 -19.09 4.22
N LEU A 19 -6.26 -18.13 5.08
CA LEU A 19 -6.66 -18.13 6.48
C LEU A 19 -8.18 -17.99 6.67
N ASP A 20 -8.86 -17.31 5.75
CA ASP A 20 -10.32 -17.19 5.74
C ASP A 20 -11.02 -18.42 5.09
N GLY A 21 -10.26 -19.40 4.64
CA GLY A 21 -10.76 -20.62 4.02
C GLY A 21 -11.40 -20.41 2.64
N GLN A 22 -11.09 -19.29 1.99
CA GLN A 22 -11.59 -18.95 0.67
C GLN A 22 -10.63 -19.39 -0.44
N GLU A 23 -11.17 -19.54 -1.64
CA GLU A 23 -10.36 -19.75 -2.84
C GLU A 23 -9.81 -18.43 -3.36
N VAL A 24 -8.56 -18.46 -3.84
CA VAL A 24 -7.91 -17.29 -4.42
C VAL A 24 -8.48 -17.01 -5.81
N ASP A 25 -9.01 -15.79 -6.01
CA ASP A 25 -9.38 -15.29 -7.33
C ASP A 25 -8.09 -15.07 -8.17
N GLN A 26 -7.76 -16.04 -9.00
CA GLN A 26 -6.52 -16.05 -9.80
C GLN A 26 -6.47 -14.92 -10.83
N ILE A 27 -7.61 -14.49 -11.37
CA ILE A 27 -7.67 -13.39 -12.34
C ILE A 27 -7.30 -12.09 -11.63
N PHE A 28 -7.93 -11.82 -10.48
CA PHE A 28 -7.66 -10.65 -9.68
C PHE A 28 -6.23 -10.63 -9.11
N LEU A 29 -5.74 -11.79 -8.64
CA LEU A 29 -4.35 -11.93 -8.19
C LEU A 29 -3.36 -11.58 -9.30
N ASN A 30 -3.54 -12.10 -10.51
CA ASN A 30 -2.68 -11.80 -11.65
C ASN A 30 -2.70 -10.31 -12.01
N GLU A 31 -3.84 -9.67 -11.90
CA GLU A 31 -3.98 -8.23 -12.12
C GLU A 31 -3.15 -7.43 -11.11
N ILE A 32 -3.25 -7.74 -9.81
CA ILE A 32 -2.46 -7.11 -8.75
C ILE A 32 -0.96 -7.35 -8.97
N ILE A 33 -0.55 -8.59 -9.25
CA ILE A 33 0.86 -8.97 -9.48
C ILE A 33 1.45 -8.17 -10.63
N ASN A 34 0.74 -8.05 -11.75
CA ASN A 34 1.20 -7.30 -12.92
C ASN A 34 1.29 -5.80 -12.61
N MET A 35 0.30 -5.24 -11.95
CA MET A 35 0.24 -3.82 -11.59
C MET A 35 1.37 -3.42 -10.65
N LEU A 36 1.73 -4.29 -9.71
CA LEU A 36 2.80 -4.05 -8.74
C LEU A 36 4.20 -4.52 -9.21
N GLY A 37 4.29 -5.11 -10.42
CA GLY A 37 5.56 -5.55 -10.99
C GLY A 37 6.20 -6.70 -10.21
N LEU A 38 5.41 -7.63 -9.67
CA LEU A 38 5.88 -8.71 -8.79
C LEU A 38 6.03 -10.07 -9.50
N LYS A 39 5.71 -10.16 -10.80
CA LYS A 39 5.64 -11.43 -11.55
C LYS A 39 6.90 -12.28 -11.39
N GLU A 40 8.09 -11.68 -11.56
CA GLU A 40 9.38 -12.37 -11.49
C GLU A 40 9.85 -12.65 -10.05
N LYS A 41 9.10 -12.19 -9.05
CA LYS A 41 9.47 -12.29 -7.64
C LYS A 41 8.60 -13.23 -6.81
N LEU A 42 7.59 -13.86 -7.42
CA LEU A 42 6.60 -14.69 -6.70
C LEU A 42 7.20 -15.81 -5.85
N LYS A 43 8.33 -16.38 -6.29
CA LYS A 43 9.04 -17.46 -5.58
C LYS A 43 10.15 -16.94 -4.65
N SER A 44 10.43 -15.64 -4.66
CA SER A 44 11.48 -15.06 -3.81
C SER A 44 11.04 -15.00 -2.35
N MET A 45 12.00 -15.16 -1.45
CA MET A 45 11.78 -14.97 -0.02
C MET A 45 11.91 -13.47 0.35
N PRO A 46 11.26 -13.00 1.41
CA PRO A 46 11.31 -11.59 1.80
C PRO A 46 12.72 -11.00 1.95
N ASN A 47 13.67 -11.77 2.48
CA ASN A 47 15.06 -11.34 2.65
C ASN A 47 15.83 -11.15 1.34
N MET A 48 15.29 -11.63 0.22
CA MET A 48 15.87 -11.46 -1.13
C MET A 48 15.32 -10.21 -1.85
N LEU A 49 14.40 -9.47 -1.21
CA LEU A 49 13.72 -8.32 -1.78
C LEU A 49 14.30 -7.00 -1.26
N SER A 50 14.33 -5.98 -2.11
CA SER A 50 14.56 -4.60 -1.65
C SER A 50 13.39 -4.12 -0.77
N GLY A 51 13.60 -3.07 0.03
CA GLY A 51 12.55 -2.48 0.86
C GLY A 51 11.32 -2.07 0.05
N GLY A 52 11.51 -1.48 -1.12
CA GLY A 52 10.40 -1.11 -2.02
C GLY A 52 9.67 -2.33 -2.58
N GLN A 53 10.38 -3.42 -2.88
CA GLN A 53 9.73 -4.68 -3.31
C GLN A 53 8.94 -5.31 -2.16
N GLN A 54 9.48 -5.33 -0.94
CA GLN A 54 8.75 -5.80 0.24
C GLN A 54 7.47 -4.98 0.47
N GLN A 55 7.54 -3.67 0.29
CA GLN A 55 6.38 -2.79 0.40
C GLN A 55 5.31 -3.09 -0.66
N ARG A 56 5.72 -3.35 -1.91
CA ARG A 56 4.79 -3.78 -2.98
C ARG A 56 4.10 -5.10 -2.64
N VAL A 57 4.80 -6.05 -2.04
CA VAL A 57 4.21 -7.32 -1.57
C VAL A 57 3.18 -7.06 -0.46
N ALA A 58 3.47 -6.18 0.49
CA ALA A 58 2.54 -5.81 1.55
C ALA A 58 1.27 -5.12 0.98
N ILE A 59 1.42 -4.26 -0.03
CA ILE A 59 0.30 -3.66 -0.76
C ILE A 59 -0.52 -4.74 -1.46
N ALA A 60 0.12 -5.68 -2.17
CA ALA A 60 -0.56 -6.78 -2.84
C ALA A 60 -1.39 -7.62 -1.85
N ARG A 61 -0.81 -7.95 -0.68
CA ARG A 61 -1.48 -8.68 0.40
C ARG A 61 -2.70 -7.92 0.94
N ALA A 62 -2.61 -6.61 1.05
CA ALA A 62 -3.75 -5.79 1.47
C ALA A 62 -4.84 -5.75 0.39
N LEU A 63 -4.48 -5.64 -0.89
CA LEU A 63 -5.41 -5.53 -2.01
C LEU A 63 -6.19 -6.82 -2.29
N ILE A 64 -5.57 -7.99 -2.09
CA ILE A 64 -6.17 -9.29 -2.48
C ILE A 64 -7.49 -9.56 -1.75
N THR A 65 -7.68 -9.00 -0.57
CA THR A 65 -8.91 -9.12 0.21
C THR A 65 -10.04 -8.21 -0.29
N LYS A 66 -9.80 -7.41 -1.33
CA LYS A 66 -10.75 -6.43 -1.89
C LYS A 66 -11.35 -5.50 -0.81
N PRO A 67 -10.54 -4.89 0.08
CA PRO A 67 -11.06 -4.07 1.16
C PRO A 67 -11.64 -2.77 0.63
N ALA A 68 -12.65 -2.22 1.33
CA ALA A 68 -13.14 -0.87 1.04
C ALA A 68 -12.16 0.23 1.52
N ILE A 69 -11.39 -0.06 2.57
CA ILE A 69 -10.43 0.87 3.18
C ILE A 69 -9.08 0.18 3.37
N ILE A 70 -8.02 0.86 2.97
CA ILE A 70 -6.63 0.46 3.21
C ILE A 70 -6.04 1.40 4.27
N LEU A 71 -5.46 0.81 5.31
CA LEU A 71 -4.71 1.54 6.32
C LEU A 71 -3.21 1.40 6.05
N ALA A 72 -2.51 2.51 5.91
CA ALA A 72 -1.08 2.55 5.66
C ALA A 72 -0.39 3.38 6.76
N ASP A 73 0.41 2.74 7.57
CA ASP A 73 1.20 3.36 8.64
C ASP A 73 2.65 3.51 8.16
N GLU A 74 3.08 4.78 7.98
CA GLU A 74 4.42 5.15 7.49
C GLU A 74 4.91 4.28 6.31
N PRO A 75 4.15 4.14 5.21
CA PRO A 75 4.41 3.14 4.18
C PRO A 75 5.74 3.35 3.44
N THR A 76 6.39 4.48 3.62
CA THR A 76 7.65 4.86 2.97
C THR A 76 8.77 5.21 3.95
N GLY A 77 8.57 5.01 5.26
CA GLY A 77 9.47 5.49 6.32
C GLY A 77 10.92 5.00 6.24
N ASN A 78 11.16 3.85 5.62
CA ASN A 78 12.49 3.24 5.47
C ASN A 78 12.97 3.19 4.01
N LEU A 79 12.38 3.98 3.11
CA LEU A 79 12.70 3.98 1.69
C LEU A 79 13.40 5.28 1.29
N ASP A 80 14.26 5.21 0.26
CA ASP A 80 14.81 6.40 -0.38
C ASP A 80 13.71 7.20 -1.10
N SER A 81 13.98 8.44 -1.43
CA SER A 81 13.01 9.39 -1.98
C SER A 81 12.41 8.93 -3.32
N LYS A 82 13.17 8.23 -4.17
CA LYS A 82 12.68 7.73 -5.46
C LYS A 82 11.74 6.56 -5.23
N THR A 83 12.18 5.56 -4.47
CA THR A 83 11.37 4.38 -4.14
C THR A 83 10.10 4.77 -3.39
N SER A 84 10.17 5.76 -2.50
CA SER A 84 9.01 6.32 -1.80
C SER A 84 7.96 6.86 -2.76
N ARG A 85 8.37 7.65 -3.76
CA ARG A 85 7.45 8.15 -4.79
C ARG A 85 6.81 7.03 -5.58
N ASP A 86 7.60 6.06 -6.04
CA ASP A 86 7.10 4.91 -6.80
C ASP A 86 6.04 4.12 -6.00
N VAL A 87 6.26 3.92 -4.70
CA VAL A 87 5.31 3.23 -3.82
C VAL A 87 4.04 4.05 -3.62
N LEU A 88 4.14 5.36 -3.42
CA LEU A 88 2.98 6.24 -3.26
C LEU A 88 2.14 6.32 -4.53
N GLU A 89 2.76 6.41 -5.71
CA GLU A 89 2.07 6.37 -6.99
C GLU A 89 1.33 5.05 -7.18
N LEU A 90 1.92 3.93 -6.76
CA LEU A 90 1.24 2.63 -6.78
C LEU A 90 0.03 2.59 -5.84
N ILE A 91 0.15 3.10 -4.62
CA ILE A 91 -0.99 3.19 -3.68
C ILE A 91 -2.11 4.03 -4.29
N GLN A 92 -1.79 5.18 -4.87
CA GLN A 92 -2.79 6.05 -5.50
C GLN A 92 -3.45 5.39 -6.72
N SER A 93 -2.66 4.78 -7.61
CA SER A 93 -3.19 4.16 -8.82
C SER A 93 -4.04 2.93 -8.51
N THR A 94 -3.63 2.09 -7.54
CA THR A 94 -4.41 0.94 -7.10
C THR A 94 -5.70 1.36 -6.41
N SER A 95 -5.67 2.36 -5.54
CA SER A 95 -6.86 2.85 -4.85
C SER A 95 -7.91 3.40 -5.81
N ARG A 96 -7.47 4.13 -6.85
CA ARG A 96 -8.37 4.62 -7.90
C ARG A 96 -8.96 3.49 -8.72
N LYS A 97 -8.13 2.52 -9.14
CA LYS A 97 -8.56 1.41 -9.99
C LYS A 97 -9.57 0.50 -9.29
N PHE A 98 -9.36 0.26 -8.00
CA PHE A 98 -10.22 -0.64 -7.21
C PHE A 98 -11.25 0.11 -6.35
N GLU A 99 -11.39 1.43 -6.56
CA GLU A 99 -12.35 2.28 -5.86
C GLU A 99 -12.25 2.18 -4.32
N GLN A 100 -11.00 2.15 -3.81
CA GLN A 100 -10.72 2.00 -2.40
C GLN A 100 -10.35 3.34 -1.76
N SER A 101 -10.75 3.52 -0.49
CA SER A 101 -10.26 4.62 0.33
C SER A 101 -8.94 4.25 0.98
N VAL A 102 -7.99 5.19 1.01
CA VAL A 102 -6.71 5.01 1.69
C VAL A 102 -6.62 5.99 2.85
N VAL A 103 -6.38 5.48 4.04
CA VAL A 103 -6.04 6.27 5.22
C VAL A 103 -4.56 6.04 5.50
N MET A 104 -3.77 7.10 5.39
CA MET A 104 -2.33 7.05 5.58
C MET A 104 -1.92 7.83 6.81
N ILE A 105 -1.09 7.24 7.64
CA ILE A 105 -0.42 7.89 8.76
C ILE A 105 1.00 8.23 8.31
N THR A 106 1.40 9.47 8.42
CA THR A 106 2.76 9.91 8.13
C THR A 106 3.11 11.17 8.92
N HIS A 107 4.37 11.30 9.28
CA HIS A 107 4.94 12.54 9.83
C HIS A 107 5.63 13.39 8.74
N ASN A 108 5.66 12.94 7.50
CA ASN A 108 6.25 13.67 6.39
C ASN A 108 5.19 14.53 5.69
N GLU A 109 5.35 15.87 5.81
CA GLU A 109 4.41 16.84 5.23
C GLU A 109 4.29 16.74 3.71
N HIS A 110 5.40 16.47 2.98
CA HIS A 110 5.37 16.31 1.52
C HIS A 110 4.53 15.10 1.08
N ILE A 111 4.49 14.05 1.91
CA ILE A 111 3.63 12.88 1.64
C ILE A 111 2.18 13.23 1.98
N ALA A 112 1.94 13.92 3.07
CA ALA A 112 0.60 14.36 3.46
C ALA A 112 -0.05 15.25 2.39
N ASP A 113 0.72 16.12 1.74
CA ASP A 113 0.23 16.99 0.66
C ASP A 113 -0.30 16.26 -0.59
N LEU A 114 0.08 15.00 -0.77
CA LEU A 114 -0.46 14.15 -1.84
C LEU A 114 -1.88 13.64 -1.56
N ALA A 115 -2.35 13.74 -0.33
CA ALA A 115 -3.69 13.32 0.06
C ALA A 115 -4.75 14.33 -0.38
N GLN A 116 -5.97 13.87 -0.60
CA GLN A 116 -7.11 14.74 -0.85
C GLN A 116 -7.54 15.51 0.42
N ARG A 117 -7.37 14.87 1.58
CA ARG A 117 -7.72 15.43 2.87
C ARG A 117 -6.62 15.13 3.89
N ILE A 118 -6.25 16.14 4.66
CA ILE A 118 -5.24 16.05 5.71
C ILE A 118 -5.91 16.30 7.06
N VAL A 119 -5.68 15.40 8.01
CA VAL A 119 -6.11 15.56 9.40
C VAL A 119 -4.87 15.59 10.27
N ARG A 120 -4.65 16.70 10.99
CA ARG A 120 -3.52 16.83 11.92
C ARG A 120 -3.95 16.43 13.32
N ILE A 121 -3.11 15.63 13.97
CA ILE A 121 -3.33 15.15 15.35
C ILE A 121 -2.10 15.54 16.17
N GLU A 122 -2.33 16.15 17.33
CA GLU A 122 -1.31 16.49 18.31
C GLU A 122 -1.88 16.23 19.73
N ASP A 123 -1.09 15.58 20.58
CA ASP A 123 -1.48 15.19 21.93
C ASP A 123 -2.85 14.47 22.00
N GLY A 124 -3.13 13.60 21.02
CA GLY A 124 -4.38 12.82 20.93
C GLY A 124 -5.61 13.64 20.54
N LYS A 125 -5.45 14.87 20.07
CA LYS A 125 -6.54 15.77 19.65
C LYS A 125 -6.41 16.15 18.19
N PHE A 126 -7.56 16.27 17.52
CA PHE A 126 -7.62 16.83 16.16
C PHE A 126 -7.37 18.35 16.23
N LEU A 127 -6.34 18.83 15.52
CA LEU A 127 -6.01 20.24 15.47
C LEU A 127 -6.67 20.96 14.30
N LYS A 128 -6.59 20.40 13.11
CA LYS A 128 -7.07 21.04 11.88
C LYS A 128 -7.29 20.00 10.79
N THR A 129 -8.36 20.19 10.01
CA THR A 129 -8.57 19.50 8.75
C THR A 129 -8.10 20.42 7.62
N GLY A 130 -7.20 19.92 6.77
CA GLY A 130 -6.71 20.62 5.57
C GLY A 130 -7.07 19.87 4.31
N VAL A 131 -6.97 20.56 3.17
CA VAL A 131 -7.10 20.00 1.83
C VAL A 131 -5.70 19.85 1.26
N GLY A 132 -5.35 18.70 0.72
CA GLY A 132 -4.07 18.46 0.07
C GLY A 132 -3.96 19.22 -1.27
N GLU A 133 -2.74 19.36 -1.78
CA GLU A 133 -2.49 20.09 -3.05
C GLU A 133 -3.24 19.50 -4.24
N ASN A 134 -3.51 18.19 -4.24
CA ASN A 134 -4.25 17.51 -5.31
C ASN A 134 -5.72 17.97 -5.47
N GLU A 135 -6.30 18.61 -4.45
CA GLU A 135 -7.66 19.15 -4.53
C GLU A 135 -7.68 20.62 -4.94
N LYS A 136 -6.59 21.36 -4.65
CA LYS A 136 -6.44 22.78 -5.07
C LYS A 136 -6.34 22.95 -6.59
N ILE A 137 -6.09 21.87 -7.34
CA ILE A 137 -5.97 21.88 -8.81
C ILE A 137 -7.33 21.61 -9.50
N ARG A 138 -8.38 21.29 -8.74
CA ARG A 138 -9.73 20.98 -9.27
C ARG A 138 -10.75 22.09 -9.13
N GLU A 139 -10.40 23.23 -8.54
CA GLU A 139 -11.14 24.47 -8.55
C GLU A 139 -10.65 25.40 -9.67
#